data_6e517cb528eaa8c80e5941392f3321d0
#
_entry.id   6e517cb528eaa8c80e5941392f3321d0
#
_cell.length_a   1.000
_cell.length_b   1.000
_cell.length_c   1.000
_cell.angle_alpha   90.00
_cell.angle_beta   90.00
_cell.angle_gamma   90.00
#
_symmetry.space_group_name_H-M   'P 1'
#
loop_
_entity.id
_entity.type
_entity.pdbx_description
1 polymer ?
#
loop_
_entity_poly.entity_id
_entity_poly.type
_entity_poly.pdbx_seq_one_letter_code
_entity_poly.pdbx_strand_id
1 'polypeptide(L)'
;YRDRADCENVFDELKNQWGWGGFTTQDLHRCRLLAGTVALVYNWWSLFTRLADPEHHREALTSRPLLLSAIARRTQHAGQVTLSISSTHGLRDKARRAYVRIAGFLAELRSNAEQLDPLAKWYRILSEALRHFLHGRQLQPPLRLAPV
;
A
#
# COMPACT_ATOMS: atom_id res chain seq x y z
N TYR A 1 -24.99 -5.35 -3.68
CA TYR A 1 -24.89 -4.38 -4.79
C TYR A 1 -23.61 -3.55 -4.74
N ARG A 2 -23.17 -3.11 -3.55
CA ARG A 2 -21.91 -2.37 -3.36
C ARG A 2 -20.69 -3.20 -3.75
N ASP A 3 -20.61 -4.46 -3.31
CA ASP A 3 -19.45 -5.33 -3.57
C ASP A 3 -19.21 -5.56 -5.06
N ARG A 4 -20.27 -5.59 -5.87
CA ARG A 4 -20.15 -5.70 -7.32
C ARG A 4 -19.57 -4.43 -7.95
N ALA A 5 -20.02 -3.26 -7.53
CA ALA A 5 -19.50 -1.98 -8.00
C ALA A 5 -18.01 -1.82 -7.62
N ASP A 6 -17.61 -2.25 -6.42
CA ASP A 6 -16.22 -2.22 -5.98
C ASP A 6 -15.33 -3.15 -6.83
N CYS A 7 -15.83 -4.35 -7.18
CA CYS A 7 -15.11 -5.24 -8.10
C CYS A 7 -14.96 -4.64 -9.50
N GLU A 8 -16.02 -4.03 -10.04
CA GLU A 8 -15.99 -3.38 -11.36
C GLU A 8 -14.96 -2.23 -11.37
N ASN A 9 -14.91 -1.40 -10.32
CA ASN A 9 -13.93 -0.33 -10.18
C ASN A 9 -12.48 -0.86 -10.10
N VAL A 10 -12.24 -1.96 -9.38
CA VAL A 10 -10.93 -2.60 -9.30
C VAL A 10 -10.48 -3.11 -10.68
N PHE A 11 -11.37 -3.76 -11.43
CA PHE A 11 -11.03 -4.23 -12.78
C PHE A 11 -10.77 -3.09 -13.75
N ASP A 12 -11.52 -1.99 -13.64
CA ASP A 12 -11.31 -0.79 -14.44
C ASP A 12 -9.94 -0.16 -14.14
N GLU A 13 -9.58 -0.02 -12.86
CA GLU A 13 -8.28 0.46 -12.44
C GLU A 13 -7.13 -0.43 -12.94
N LEU A 14 -7.26 -1.76 -12.81
CA LEU A 14 -6.27 -2.72 -13.29
C LEU A 14 -6.04 -2.61 -14.81
N LYS A 15 -7.12 -2.48 -15.58
CA LYS A 15 -7.05 -2.34 -17.05
C LYS A 15 -6.42 -1.02 -17.47
N ASN A 16 -6.89 0.08 -16.91
CA ASN A 16 -6.58 1.42 -17.41
C ASN A 16 -5.35 2.04 -16.77
N GLN A 17 -4.96 1.61 -15.55
CA GLN A 17 -3.88 2.25 -14.80
C GLN A 17 -2.70 1.31 -14.50
N TRP A 18 -2.89 -0.02 -14.66
CA TRP A 18 -1.89 -1.04 -14.32
C TRP A 18 -1.48 -1.93 -15.50
N GLY A 19 -1.98 -1.63 -16.70
CA GLY A 19 -1.57 -2.34 -17.91
C GLY A 19 -2.24 -3.70 -18.13
N TRP A 20 -3.33 -4.02 -17.42
CA TRP A 20 -4.08 -5.25 -17.64
C TRP A 20 -4.89 -5.26 -18.95
N GLY A 21 -5.07 -4.09 -19.57
CA GLY A 21 -5.82 -3.93 -20.82
C GLY A 21 -5.17 -4.48 -22.08
N GLY A 22 -3.88 -4.86 -22.02
CA GLY A 22 -3.16 -5.45 -23.13
C GLY A 22 -1.79 -5.97 -22.75
N PHE A 23 -1.47 -7.18 -23.22
CA PHE A 23 -0.14 -7.77 -23.10
C PHE A 23 0.52 -7.84 -24.46
N THR A 24 1.81 -7.55 -24.54
CA THR A 24 2.60 -7.52 -25.78
C THR A 24 2.98 -8.93 -26.28
N THR A 25 2.64 -9.97 -25.56
CA THR A 25 2.93 -11.36 -25.90
C THR A 25 1.66 -12.14 -26.18
N GLN A 26 1.72 -13.07 -27.12
CA GLN A 26 0.65 -14.03 -27.42
C GLN A 26 0.81 -15.36 -26.67
N ASP A 27 1.89 -15.53 -25.90
CA ASP A 27 2.13 -16.69 -25.06
C ASP A 27 1.24 -16.68 -23.82
N LEU A 28 0.38 -17.67 -23.69
CA LEU A 28 -0.58 -17.76 -22.60
C LEU A 28 0.08 -17.85 -21.21
N HIS A 29 1.22 -18.55 -21.10
CA HIS A 29 1.91 -18.69 -19.81
C HIS A 29 2.52 -17.36 -19.38
N ARG A 30 3.09 -16.61 -20.32
CA ARG A 30 3.61 -15.26 -20.06
C ARG A 30 2.48 -14.29 -19.71
N CYS A 31 1.34 -14.35 -20.40
CA CYS A 31 0.18 -13.53 -20.07
C CYS A 31 -0.32 -13.81 -18.65
N ARG A 32 -0.43 -15.07 -18.25
CA ARG A 32 -0.84 -15.46 -16.88
C ARG A 32 0.15 -14.98 -15.84
N LEU A 33 1.45 -15.11 -16.09
CA LEU A 33 2.50 -14.62 -15.19
C LEU A 33 2.42 -13.10 -15.03
N LEU A 34 2.31 -12.37 -16.13
CA LEU A 34 2.20 -10.90 -16.11
C LEU A 34 0.93 -10.45 -15.38
N ALA A 35 -0.22 -11.08 -15.67
CA ALA A 35 -1.48 -10.78 -15.00
C ALA A 35 -1.37 -10.99 -13.48
N GLY A 36 -0.79 -12.11 -13.05
CA GLY A 36 -0.56 -12.41 -11.63
C GLY A 36 0.39 -11.40 -10.97
N THR A 37 1.46 -11.02 -11.68
CA THR A 37 2.43 -10.02 -11.18
C THR A 37 1.77 -8.65 -11.01
N VAL A 38 0.99 -8.20 -11.99
CA VAL A 38 0.26 -6.94 -11.92
C VAL A 38 -0.73 -6.96 -10.75
N ALA A 39 -1.48 -8.04 -10.56
CA ALA A 39 -2.41 -8.18 -9.45
C ALA A 39 -1.69 -8.13 -8.08
N LEU A 40 -0.52 -8.76 -7.97
CA LEU A 40 0.30 -8.72 -6.76
C LEU A 40 0.78 -7.30 -6.45
N VAL A 41 1.32 -6.60 -7.44
CA VAL A 41 1.80 -5.21 -7.30
C VAL A 41 0.63 -4.27 -6.96
N TYR A 42 -0.53 -4.46 -7.60
CA TYR A 42 -1.75 -3.73 -7.27
C TYR A 42 -2.16 -3.92 -5.80
N ASN A 43 -2.17 -5.15 -5.30
CA ASN A 43 -2.51 -5.43 -3.91
C ASN A 43 -1.54 -4.74 -2.94
N TRP A 44 -0.22 -4.81 -3.21
CA TRP A 44 0.78 -4.11 -2.38
C TRP A 44 0.62 -2.60 -2.42
N TRP A 45 0.35 -2.04 -3.61
CA TRP A 45 0.07 -0.62 -3.74
C TRP A 45 -1.18 -0.21 -2.96
N SER A 46 -2.25 -0.99 -3.06
CA SER A 46 -3.49 -0.76 -2.31
C SER A 46 -3.27 -0.78 -0.80
N LEU A 47 -2.49 -1.72 -0.27
CA LEU A 47 -2.12 -1.76 1.14
C LEU A 47 -1.30 -0.52 1.53
N PHE A 48 -0.31 -0.16 0.72
CA PHE A 48 0.54 1.01 0.97
C PHE A 48 -0.25 2.31 0.97
N THR A 49 -1.15 2.51 0.00
CA THR A 49 -2.00 3.71 -0.04
C THR A 49 -2.95 3.78 1.14
N ARG A 50 -3.46 2.66 1.63
CA ARG A 50 -4.30 2.59 2.83
C ARG A 50 -3.52 2.87 4.11
N LEU A 51 -2.24 2.53 4.20
CA LEU A 51 -1.38 2.96 5.30
C LEU A 51 -1.18 4.48 5.31
N ALA A 52 -1.14 5.10 4.12
CA ALA A 52 -1.02 6.54 3.98
C ALA A 52 -2.32 7.30 4.27
N ASP A 53 -3.45 6.77 3.77
CA ASP A 53 -4.79 7.35 3.89
C ASP A 53 -5.84 6.23 4.06
N PRO A 54 -6.10 5.77 5.28
CA PRO A 54 -7.01 4.65 5.51
C PRO A 54 -8.49 5.01 5.33
N GLU A 55 -8.83 6.29 5.32
CA GLU A 55 -10.21 6.75 5.21
C GLU A 55 -10.72 6.76 3.76
N HIS A 56 -9.80 6.88 2.79
CA HIS A 56 -10.17 7.03 1.40
C HIS A 56 -9.44 6.02 0.51
N HIS A 57 -10.19 5.32 -0.33
CA HIS A 57 -9.58 4.62 -1.46
C HIS A 57 -9.01 5.64 -2.46
N ARG A 58 -7.76 5.43 -2.86
CA ARG A 58 -7.11 6.26 -3.88
C ARG A 58 -6.56 5.38 -4.98
N GLU A 59 -7.13 5.56 -6.15
CA GLU A 59 -6.64 4.92 -7.37
C GLU A 59 -5.18 5.32 -7.69
N ALA A 60 -4.50 4.51 -8.49
CA ALA A 60 -3.11 4.74 -8.87
C ALA A 60 -2.89 6.11 -9.54
N LEU A 61 -3.83 6.56 -10.37
CA LEU A 61 -3.76 7.85 -11.05
C LEU A 61 -3.60 9.03 -10.06
N THR A 62 -4.26 8.97 -8.91
CA THR A 62 -4.22 10.02 -7.88
C THR A 62 -3.18 9.76 -6.80
N SER A 63 -2.94 8.50 -6.45
CA SER A 63 -2.02 8.14 -5.37
C SER A 63 -0.54 8.18 -5.78
N ARG A 64 -0.21 7.81 -7.03
CA ARG A 64 1.18 7.85 -7.51
C ARG A 64 1.76 9.28 -7.51
N PRO A 65 1.09 10.32 -8.03
CA PRO A 65 1.58 11.67 -7.93
C PRO A 65 1.76 12.14 -6.48
N LEU A 66 0.88 11.74 -5.58
CA LEU A 66 0.95 12.13 -4.17
C LEU A 66 2.10 11.43 -3.43
N LEU A 67 2.32 10.14 -3.69
CA LEU A 67 3.22 9.29 -2.88
C LEU A 67 4.58 9.03 -3.54
N LEU A 68 4.68 9.13 -4.88
CA LEU A 68 5.92 8.85 -5.63
C LEU A 68 6.50 10.07 -6.33
N SER A 69 5.66 11.06 -6.71
CA SER A 69 6.15 12.22 -7.44
C SER A 69 6.58 13.32 -6.50
N ALA A 70 7.65 13.94 -6.85
CA ALA A 70 8.51 14.91 -6.20
C ALA A 70 7.82 16.13 -5.55
N ILE A 71 7.10 15.93 -4.47
CA ILE A 71 6.78 17.00 -3.52
C ILE A 71 7.97 17.23 -2.58
N ALA A 72 8.83 16.24 -2.45
CA ALA A 72 9.93 16.22 -1.51
C ALA A 72 11.26 15.83 -2.17
N ARG A 73 12.34 16.47 -1.73
CA ARG A 73 13.73 16.11 -2.06
C ARG A 73 14.37 15.46 -0.84
N ARG A 74 14.86 14.24 -1.02
CA ARG A 74 15.66 13.56 -0.01
C ARG A 74 17.14 13.86 -0.26
N THR A 75 17.83 14.37 0.76
CA THR A 75 19.29 14.53 0.77
C THR A 75 19.87 13.73 1.92
N GLN A 76 21.09 13.22 1.74
CA GLN A 76 21.81 12.51 2.79
C GLN A 76 23.22 13.10 2.89
N HIS A 77 23.60 13.55 4.08
CA HIS A 77 24.93 14.08 4.37
C HIS A 77 25.37 13.62 5.76
N ALA A 78 26.60 13.12 5.88
CA ALA A 78 27.18 12.67 7.15
C ALA A 78 26.26 11.74 7.97
N GLY A 79 25.58 10.81 7.32
CA GLY A 79 24.64 9.88 7.98
C GLY A 79 23.26 10.46 8.31
N GLN A 80 23.08 11.77 8.20
CA GLN A 80 21.77 12.41 8.37
C GLN A 80 20.96 12.40 7.07
N VAL A 81 19.68 12.04 7.19
CA VAL A 81 18.74 12.09 6.09
C VAL A 81 17.83 13.30 6.31
N THR A 82 17.83 14.22 5.34
CA THR A 82 16.95 15.39 5.34
C THR A 82 15.91 15.24 4.24
N LEU A 83 14.64 15.44 4.59
CA LEU A 83 13.53 15.49 3.66
C LEU A 83 13.03 16.92 3.56
N SER A 84 13.27 17.56 2.41
CA SER A 84 12.82 18.92 2.12
C SER A 84 11.52 18.87 1.30
N ILE A 85 10.42 19.37 1.86
CA ILE A 85 9.11 19.40 1.19
C ILE A 85 8.85 20.82 0.70
N SER A 86 8.40 20.97 -0.56
CA SER A 86 8.04 22.29 -1.10
C SER A 86 6.94 22.95 -0.26
N SER A 87 7.20 24.18 0.20
CA SER A 87 6.26 24.93 1.05
C SER A 87 5.04 25.47 0.28
N THR A 88 5.16 25.61 -1.04
CA THR A 88 4.13 26.20 -1.91
C THR A 88 3.26 25.17 -2.62
N HIS A 89 3.55 23.88 -2.49
CA HIS A 89 2.81 22.85 -3.20
C HIS A 89 1.45 22.60 -2.54
N GLY A 90 0.36 22.64 -3.32
CA GLY A 90 -1.01 22.47 -2.81
C GLY A 90 -1.31 21.14 -2.10
N LEU A 91 -0.50 20.09 -2.36
CA LEU A 91 -0.62 18.78 -1.70
C LEU A 91 0.34 18.62 -0.50
N ARG A 92 1.08 19.66 -0.10
CA ARG A 92 2.09 19.61 0.96
C ARG A 92 1.57 18.95 2.24
N ASP A 93 0.42 19.41 2.73
CA ASP A 93 -0.11 18.93 4.01
C ASP A 93 -0.63 17.47 3.92
N LYS A 94 -1.16 17.08 2.76
CA LYS A 94 -1.54 15.70 2.51
C LYS A 94 -0.31 14.79 2.47
N ALA A 95 0.72 15.19 1.74
CA ALA A 95 1.98 14.43 1.67
C ALA A 95 2.67 14.33 3.03
N ARG A 96 2.69 15.41 3.81
CA ARG A 96 3.24 15.42 5.17
C ARG A 96 2.49 14.46 6.09
N ARG A 97 1.17 14.50 6.09
CA ARG A 97 0.36 13.56 6.89
C ARG A 97 0.60 12.10 6.50
N ALA A 98 0.61 11.80 5.20
CA ALA A 98 0.90 10.46 4.68
C ALA A 98 2.29 9.98 5.11
N TYR A 99 3.31 10.83 4.97
CA TYR A 99 4.68 10.52 5.41
C TYR A 99 4.77 10.23 6.90
N VAL A 100 4.25 11.11 7.74
CA VAL A 100 4.29 10.96 9.21
C VAL A 100 3.60 9.66 9.62
N ARG A 101 2.47 9.34 9.01
CA ARG A 101 1.70 8.13 9.30
C ARG A 101 2.46 6.86 8.91
N ILE A 102 2.96 6.79 7.68
CA ILE A 102 3.72 5.63 7.20
C ILE A 102 5.02 5.48 8.01
N ALA A 103 5.78 6.56 8.18
CA ALA A 103 7.04 6.51 8.91
C ALA A 103 6.84 6.12 10.38
N GLY A 104 5.82 6.64 11.03
CA GLY A 104 5.46 6.28 12.40
C GLY A 104 5.09 4.79 12.52
N PHE A 105 4.22 4.30 11.64
CA PHE A 105 3.85 2.88 11.61
C PHE A 105 5.04 1.95 11.35
N LEU A 106 5.90 2.30 10.38
CA LEU A 106 7.10 1.50 10.09
C LEU A 106 8.12 1.53 11.23
N ALA A 107 8.28 2.65 11.92
CA ALA A 107 9.12 2.75 13.11
C ALA A 107 8.60 1.87 14.25
N GLU A 108 7.30 1.88 14.49
CA GLU A 108 6.65 1.02 15.47
C GLU A 108 6.79 -0.47 15.11
N LEU A 109 6.55 -0.82 13.85
CA LEU A 109 6.71 -2.19 13.38
C LEU A 109 8.18 -2.67 13.53
N ARG A 110 9.15 -1.79 13.28
CA ARG A 110 10.57 -2.08 13.44
C ARG A 110 10.97 -2.25 14.92
N SER A 111 10.47 -1.41 15.82
CA SER A 111 10.78 -1.52 17.26
C SER A 111 10.28 -2.83 17.86
N ASN A 112 9.19 -3.39 17.31
CA ASN A 112 8.63 -4.67 17.75
C ASN A 112 9.08 -5.87 16.88
N ALA A 113 10.03 -5.66 15.95
CA ALA A 113 10.37 -6.65 14.93
C ALA A 113 10.93 -7.96 15.50
N GLU A 114 11.66 -7.88 16.63
CA GLU A 114 12.25 -9.04 17.30
C GLU A 114 11.20 -9.87 18.06
N GLN A 115 10.12 -9.25 18.48
CA GLN A 115 9.05 -9.88 19.27
C GLN A 115 7.94 -10.51 18.40
N LEU A 116 7.87 -10.14 17.12
CA LEU A 116 6.85 -10.58 16.20
C LEU A 116 7.42 -11.59 15.20
N ASP A 117 6.78 -12.74 15.09
CA ASP A 117 7.06 -13.65 13.96
C ASP A 117 6.60 -13.03 12.61
N PRO A 118 7.07 -13.55 11.46
CA PRO A 118 6.72 -13.01 10.16
C PRO A 118 5.21 -12.94 9.90
N LEU A 119 4.43 -13.91 10.40
CA LEU A 119 2.99 -13.95 10.24
C LEU A 119 2.34 -12.84 11.06
N ALA A 120 2.73 -12.68 12.32
CA ALA A 120 2.22 -11.61 13.19
C ALA A 120 2.51 -10.21 12.61
N LYS A 121 3.69 -10.01 11.98
CA LYS A 121 4.00 -8.76 11.25
C LYS A 121 3.01 -8.50 10.13
N TRP A 122 2.67 -9.52 9.34
CA TRP A 122 1.69 -9.39 8.26
C TRP A 122 0.30 -9.07 8.79
N TYR A 123 -0.16 -9.74 9.85
CA TYR A 123 -1.45 -9.45 10.46
C TYR A 123 -1.53 -8.02 10.99
N ARG A 124 -0.43 -7.49 11.52
CA ARG A 124 -0.36 -6.11 11.97
C ARG A 124 -0.43 -5.11 10.80
N ILE A 125 0.31 -5.37 9.71
CA ILE A 125 0.25 -4.56 8.48
C ILE A 125 -1.16 -4.56 7.90
N LEU A 126 -1.79 -5.72 7.78
CA LEU A 126 -3.15 -5.85 7.27
C LEU A 126 -4.17 -5.17 8.18
N SER A 127 -4.02 -5.30 9.50
CA SER A 127 -4.91 -4.64 10.46
C SER A 127 -4.86 -3.13 10.33
N GLU A 128 -3.67 -2.54 10.19
CA GLU A 128 -3.53 -1.10 10.02
C GLU A 128 -4.03 -0.63 8.65
N ALA A 129 -3.69 -1.32 7.57
CA ALA A 129 -4.16 -0.99 6.23
C ALA A 129 -5.69 -1.11 6.08
N LEU A 130 -6.30 -2.07 6.76
CA LEU A 130 -7.75 -2.33 6.73
C LEU A 130 -8.51 -1.74 7.93
N ARG A 131 -7.86 -0.89 8.71
CA ARG A 131 -8.40 -0.33 9.96
C ARG A 131 -9.82 0.23 9.82
N HIS A 132 -10.10 0.93 8.73
CA HIS A 132 -11.42 1.48 8.45
C HIS A 132 -12.50 0.37 8.35
N PHE A 133 -12.22 -0.70 7.61
CA PHE A 133 -13.14 -1.84 7.42
C PHE A 133 -13.26 -2.71 8.66
N LEU A 134 -12.19 -2.80 9.44
CA LEU A 134 -12.16 -3.58 10.67
C LEU A 134 -12.75 -2.84 11.87
N HIS A 135 -13.18 -1.58 11.69
CA HIS A 135 -13.66 -0.71 12.77
C HIS A 135 -12.69 -0.68 13.97
N GLY A 136 -11.38 -0.62 13.69
CA GLY A 136 -10.32 -0.61 14.69
C GLY A 136 -9.97 -1.96 15.30
N ARG A 137 -10.66 -3.06 14.95
CA ARG A 137 -10.30 -4.40 15.40
C ARG A 137 -9.00 -4.85 14.74
N GLN A 138 -8.22 -5.65 15.47
CA GLN A 138 -7.02 -6.27 14.95
C GLN A 138 -7.30 -7.68 14.43
N LEU A 139 -6.74 -8.00 13.28
CA LEU A 139 -6.71 -9.36 12.76
C LEU A 139 -5.76 -10.19 13.63
N GLN A 140 -6.17 -11.40 13.97
CA GLN A 140 -5.35 -12.36 14.70
C GLN A 140 -4.97 -13.54 13.78
N PRO A 141 -3.75 -14.06 13.90
CA PRO A 141 -3.40 -15.28 13.20
C PRO A 141 -4.32 -16.43 13.65
N PRO A 142 -4.65 -17.37 12.75
CA PRO A 142 -5.41 -18.55 13.12
C PRO A 142 -4.67 -19.29 14.22
N LEU A 143 -5.41 -19.75 15.22
CA LEU A 143 -4.87 -20.62 16.28
C LEU A 143 -4.20 -21.83 15.59
N ARG A 144 -2.90 -21.99 15.79
CA ARG A 144 -2.22 -23.21 15.37
C ARG A 144 -2.81 -24.34 16.20
N LEU A 145 -3.64 -25.18 15.58
CA LEU A 145 -3.99 -26.46 16.17
C LEU A 145 -2.68 -27.21 16.40
N ALA A 146 -2.45 -27.62 17.64
CA ALA A 146 -1.30 -28.47 17.94
C ALA A 146 -1.35 -29.69 17.02
N PRO A 147 -0.21 -30.13 16.46
CA PRO A 147 -0.19 -31.37 15.71
C PRO A 147 -0.65 -32.50 16.64
N VAL A 148 -1.65 -33.25 16.18
CA VAL A 148 -2.16 -34.46 16.84
C VAL A 148 -1.10 -35.54 16.78
#